data_45f6f4b111685ac12b090a7198d22af6
#
_entry.id   45f6f4b111685ac12b090a7198d22af6
#
_cell.length_a   1.000
_cell.length_b   1.000
_cell.length_c   1.000
_cell.angle_alpha   90.00
_cell.angle_beta   90.00
_cell.angle_gamma   90.00
#
_symmetry.space_group_name_H-M   'P 1'
#
loop_
_entity.id
_entity.type
_entity.pdbx_description
1 polymer ?
#
loop_
_entity_poly.entity_id
_entity_poly.type
_entity_poly.pdbx_seq_one_letter_code
_entity_poly.pdbx_strand_id
1 'polypeptide(L)'
;MATNPMNQFEVYRIGPEIKLGAIDISFTNASLFMVISSLAILLVFNLGSKKNSLLPSKMQLLSELSYTFVSKMISDTAGSKAKPYFAFIFSIFMFVLFCNMFGMIPYAFTVTSHIIVTFILASFIFIGVTIIGFMKHGLGYLKLFVPSGVQIGRAHV
;
A
#
# COMPACT_ATOMS: atom_id res chain seq x y z
N MET A 1 -28.97 -22.87 0.02
CA MET A 1 -29.10 -21.51 -0.55
C MET A 1 -27.80 -21.24 -1.29
N ALA A 2 -27.83 -21.06 -2.60
CA ALA A 2 -26.64 -20.70 -3.35
C ALA A 2 -26.26 -19.26 -2.96
N THR A 3 -25.19 -19.08 -2.21
CA THR A 3 -24.67 -17.77 -1.89
C THR A 3 -24.18 -17.12 -3.17
N ASN A 4 -24.77 -15.99 -3.52
CA ASN A 4 -24.37 -15.24 -4.71
C ASN A 4 -22.89 -14.83 -4.54
N PRO A 5 -21.98 -15.23 -5.44
CA PRO A 5 -20.55 -14.90 -5.31
C PRO A 5 -20.27 -13.39 -5.34
N MET A 6 -21.22 -12.57 -5.77
CA MET A 6 -21.10 -11.11 -5.77
C MET A 6 -21.20 -10.49 -4.36
N ASN A 7 -21.81 -11.19 -3.41
CA ASN A 7 -21.99 -10.66 -2.04
C ASN A 7 -20.64 -10.41 -1.31
N GLN A 8 -19.56 -11.07 -1.75
CA GLN A 8 -18.22 -10.83 -1.20
C GLN A 8 -17.65 -9.43 -1.51
N PHE A 9 -18.22 -8.72 -2.48
CA PHE A 9 -17.81 -7.36 -2.86
C PHE A 9 -18.71 -6.28 -2.28
N GLU A 10 -19.79 -6.65 -1.59
CA GLU A 10 -20.69 -5.68 -0.99
C GLU A 10 -20.11 -5.13 0.32
N VAL A 11 -20.14 -3.80 0.46
CA VAL A 11 -19.75 -3.13 1.71
C VAL A 11 -20.98 -3.11 2.62
N TYR A 12 -20.88 -3.78 3.76
CA TYR A 12 -21.92 -3.74 4.79
C TYR A 12 -21.35 -3.21 6.11
N ARG A 13 -22.22 -2.60 6.89
CA ARG A 13 -21.84 -2.05 8.20
C ARG A 13 -21.76 -3.14 9.24
N ILE A 14 -20.73 -3.04 10.08
CA ILE A 14 -20.52 -3.92 11.23
C ILE A 14 -20.55 -3.03 12.46
N GLY A 15 -21.68 -2.90 13.13
CA GLY A 15 -21.81 -2.13 14.36
C GLY A 15 -22.73 -0.90 14.27
N PRO A 16 -22.71 -0.04 15.31
CA PRO A 16 -23.58 1.11 15.40
C PRO A 16 -23.26 2.16 14.34
N GLU A 17 -24.29 2.92 13.92
CA GLU A 17 -24.11 4.07 13.03
C GLU A 17 -23.42 5.21 13.76
N ILE A 18 -22.28 5.64 13.23
CA ILE A 18 -21.55 6.81 13.74
C ILE A 18 -21.55 7.86 12.64
N LYS A 19 -22.46 8.84 12.73
CA LYS A 19 -22.54 9.97 11.79
C LYS A 19 -21.93 11.20 12.40
N LEU A 20 -20.93 11.77 11.74
CA LEU A 20 -20.34 13.06 12.09
C LEU A 20 -20.82 14.11 11.06
N GLY A 21 -22.04 14.66 11.27
CA GLY A 21 -22.68 15.55 10.32
C GLY A 21 -23.03 14.85 9.01
N ALA A 22 -22.45 15.29 7.90
CA ALA A 22 -22.67 14.72 6.57
C ALA A 22 -21.78 13.49 6.26
N ILE A 23 -20.81 13.17 7.13
CA ILE A 23 -19.85 12.08 6.92
C ILE A 23 -20.24 10.89 7.78
N ASP A 24 -20.38 9.73 7.16
CA ASP A 24 -20.64 8.46 7.83
C ASP A 24 -19.29 7.76 8.13
N ILE A 25 -18.95 7.63 9.40
CA ILE A 25 -17.71 6.99 9.89
C ILE A 25 -18.02 5.62 10.49
N SER A 26 -19.10 5.00 10.09
CA SER A 26 -19.48 3.68 10.61
C SER A 26 -18.46 2.62 10.24
N PHE A 27 -18.21 1.70 11.17
CA PHE A 27 -17.30 0.59 10.94
C PHE A 27 -17.89 -0.41 9.95
N THR A 28 -17.14 -0.70 8.89
CA THR A 28 -17.58 -1.59 7.79
C THR A 28 -16.71 -2.85 7.70
N ASN A 29 -17.16 -3.84 6.93
CA ASN A 29 -16.35 -5.01 6.61
C ASN A 29 -15.02 -4.60 5.92
N ALA A 30 -15.02 -3.56 5.08
CA ALA A 30 -13.78 -3.03 4.50
C ALA A 30 -12.78 -2.58 5.58
N SER A 31 -13.25 -1.79 6.56
CA SER A 31 -12.44 -1.35 7.69
C SER A 31 -11.92 -2.54 8.52
N LEU A 32 -12.76 -3.55 8.74
CA LEU A 32 -12.37 -4.76 9.46
C LEU A 32 -11.19 -5.47 8.76
N PHE A 33 -11.30 -5.71 7.45
CA PHE A 33 -10.23 -6.37 6.69
C PHE A 33 -8.95 -5.54 6.58
N MET A 34 -9.04 -4.19 6.56
CA MET A 34 -7.86 -3.32 6.67
C MET A 34 -7.15 -3.49 8.01
N VAL A 35 -7.91 -3.53 9.11
CA VAL A 35 -7.36 -3.76 10.46
C VAL A 35 -6.75 -5.15 10.56
N ILE A 36 -7.42 -6.19 10.08
CA ILE A 36 -6.90 -7.57 10.07
C ILE A 36 -5.59 -7.63 9.27
N SER A 37 -5.53 -7.00 8.08
CA SER A 37 -4.32 -6.95 7.27
C SER A 37 -3.17 -6.28 8.02
N SER A 38 -3.43 -5.15 8.65
CA SER A 38 -2.43 -4.42 9.43
C SER A 38 -1.93 -5.23 10.63
N LEU A 39 -2.83 -5.87 11.36
CA LEU A 39 -2.48 -6.74 12.49
C LEU A 39 -1.69 -7.97 12.05
N ALA A 40 -2.05 -8.58 10.91
CA ALA A 40 -1.31 -9.72 10.36
C ALA A 40 0.12 -9.34 9.98
N ILE A 41 0.33 -8.16 9.37
CA ILE A 41 1.66 -7.63 9.07
C ILE A 41 2.47 -7.47 10.36
N LEU A 42 1.91 -6.79 11.37
CA LEU A 42 2.58 -6.59 12.65
C LEU A 42 2.92 -7.92 13.33
N LEU A 43 2.04 -8.89 13.25
CA LEU A 43 2.24 -10.21 13.83
C LEU A 43 3.37 -10.96 13.13
N VAL A 44 3.38 -11.01 11.80
CA VAL A 44 4.43 -11.68 11.02
C VAL A 44 5.81 -11.10 11.33
N PHE A 45 5.93 -9.76 11.30
CA PHE A 45 7.23 -9.12 11.57
C PHE A 45 7.63 -9.18 13.03
N ASN A 46 6.70 -9.11 13.96
CA ASN A 46 7.00 -9.26 15.39
C ASN A 46 7.47 -10.68 15.73
N LEU A 47 6.81 -11.71 15.17
CA LEU A 47 7.24 -13.10 15.35
C LEU A 47 8.55 -13.40 14.63
N GLY A 48 8.77 -12.79 13.46
CA GLY A 48 10.01 -12.93 12.71
C GLY A 48 11.21 -12.29 13.41
N SER A 49 11.01 -11.20 14.15
CA SER A 49 12.07 -10.49 14.85
C SER A 49 12.49 -11.10 16.19
N LYS A 50 11.70 -12.02 16.76
CA LYS A 50 11.89 -12.53 18.13
C LYS A 50 13.04 -13.51 18.32
N LYS A 51 13.57 -14.14 17.26
CA LYS A 51 14.62 -15.16 17.38
C LYS A 51 15.75 -14.92 16.39
N ASN A 52 16.85 -14.36 16.86
CA ASN A 52 18.11 -14.34 16.14
C ASN A 52 18.81 -15.71 16.31
N SER A 53 18.31 -16.77 15.69
CA SER A 53 18.97 -18.06 15.70
C SER A 53 19.72 -18.28 14.37
N LEU A 54 20.84 -19.02 14.43
CA LEU A 54 21.61 -19.38 13.22
C LEU A 54 20.79 -20.16 12.20
N LEU A 55 19.72 -20.84 12.64
CA LEU A 55 18.74 -21.48 11.78
C LEU A 55 17.44 -20.66 11.83
N PRO A 56 17.12 -19.89 10.79
CA PRO A 56 15.94 -19.03 10.78
C PRO A 56 14.65 -19.86 10.82
N SER A 57 13.71 -19.42 11.66
CA SER A 57 12.35 -19.97 11.64
C SER A 57 11.63 -19.58 10.35
N LYS A 58 10.57 -20.30 9.98
CA LYS A 58 9.78 -19.98 8.76
C LYS A 58 9.28 -18.55 8.75
N MET A 59 8.87 -18.00 9.91
CA MET A 59 8.41 -16.61 10.03
C MET A 59 9.56 -15.60 9.91
N GLN A 60 10.71 -15.92 10.48
CA GLN A 60 11.92 -15.12 10.31
C GLN A 60 12.37 -15.08 8.85
N LEU A 61 12.40 -16.23 8.17
CA LEU A 61 12.74 -16.32 6.76
C LEU A 61 11.79 -15.50 5.89
N LEU A 62 10.48 -15.56 6.15
CA LEU A 62 9.48 -14.76 5.44
C LEU A 62 9.73 -13.25 5.61
N SER A 63 10.02 -12.81 6.84
CA SER A 63 10.31 -11.41 7.14
C SER A 63 11.59 -10.93 6.45
N GLU A 64 12.65 -11.74 6.50
CA GLU A 64 13.95 -11.42 5.86
C GLU A 64 13.85 -11.39 4.33
N LEU A 65 13.13 -12.35 3.73
CA LEU A 65 12.90 -12.36 2.28
C LEU A 65 12.10 -11.14 1.83
N SER A 66 11.04 -10.79 2.56
CA SER A 66 10.22 -9.61 2.25
C SER A 66 11.04 -8.33 2.35
N TYR A 67 11.84 -8.20 3.41
CA TYR A 67 12.74 -7.05 3.59
C TYR A 67 13.77 -6.94 2.46
N THR A 68 14.45 -8.05 2.17
CA THR A 68 15.49 -8.10 1.14
C THR A 68 14.92 -7.82 -0.25
N PHE A 69 13.76 -8.39 -0.56
CA PHE A 69 13.07 -8.17 -1.83
C PHE A 69 12.76 -6.68 -2.05
N VAL A 70 12.09 -6.03 -1.09
CA VAL A 70 11.73 -4.61 -1.23
C VAL A 70 12.98 -3.72 -1.20
N SER A 71 13.97 -4.04 -0.36
CA SER A 71 15.23 -3.29 -0.29
C SER A 71 16.00 -3.34 -1.61
N LYS A 72 16.06 -4.51 -2.23
CA LYS A 72 16.69 -4.68 -3.53
C LYS A 72 15.94 -3.92 -4.61
N MET A 73 14.61 -4.06 -4.66
CA MET A 73 13.76 -3.35 -5.61
C MET A 73 13.96 -1.81 -5.53
N ILE A 74 14.02 -1.25 -4.32
CA ILE A 74 14.27 0.18 -4.11
C ILE A 74 15.68 0.57 -4.60
N SER A 75 16.69 -0.24 -4.27
CA SER A 75 18.06 0.02 -4.66
C SER A 75 18.25 -0.03 -6.17
N ASP A 76 17.62 -0.97 -6.84
CA ASP A 76 17.71 -1.17 -8.29
C ASP A 76 16.96 -0.06 -9.06
N THR A 77 15.86 0.46 -8.50
CA THR A 77 15.01 1.46 -9.16
C THR A 77 15.44 2.90 -8.88
N ALA A 78 15.72 3.21 -7.61
CA ALA A 78 15.93 4.59 -7.15
C ALA A 78 17.33 4.83 -6.54
N GLY A 79 18.15 3.79 -6.50
CA GLY A 79 19.52 3.86 -6.00
C GLY A 79 19.61 4.07 -4.48
N SER A 80 20.83 4.27 -3.99
CA SER A 80 21.13 4.40 -2.55
C SER A 80 20.48 5.62 -1.88
N LYS A 81 20.14 6.65 -2.64
CA LYS A 81 19.49 7.87 -2.14
C LYS A 81 18.05 7.64 -1.67
N ALA A 82 17.43 6.53 -2.06
CA ALA A 82 16.06 6.19 -1.67
C ALA A 82 15.97 5.42 -0.33
N LYS A 83 17.09 5.01 0.25
CA LYS A 83 17.14 4.28 1.54
C LYS A 83 16.34 4.94 2.68
N PRO A 84 16.34 6.28 2.87
CA PRO A 84 15.54 6.91 3.93
C PRO A 84 14.02 6.69 3.79
N TYR A 85 13.54 6.40 2.58
CA TYR A 85 12.11 6.17 2.29
C TYR A 85 11.72 4.70 2.36
N PHE A 86 12.68 3.81 2.67
CA PHE A 86 12.46 2.37 2.72
C PHE A 86 11.26 2.00 3.60
N ALA A 87 11.20 2.51 4.82
CA ALA A 87 10.15 2.16 5.77
C ALA A 87 8.75 2.53 5.23
N PHE A 88 8.62 3.68 4.60
CA PHE A 88 7.37 4.13 4.00
C PHE A 88 6.94 3.22 2.83
N ILE A 89 7.85 2.98 1.88
CA ILE A 89 7.58 2.14 0.71
C ILE A 89 7.27 0.72 1.14
N PHE A 90 8.06 0.18 2.08
CA PHE A 90 7.87 -1.16 2.63
C PHE A 90 6.50 -1.33 3.29
N SER A 91 6.08 -0.36 4.11
CA SER A 91 4.79 -0.41 4.79
C SER A 91 3.62 -0.43 3.81
N ILE A 92 3.67 0.43 2.78
CA ILE A 92 2.63 0.47 1.74
C ILE A 92 2.60 -0.83 0.94
N PHE A 93 3.78 -1.30 0.52
CA PHE A 93 3.91 -2.55 -0.23
C PHE A 93 3.32 -3.73 0.55
N MET A 94 3.69 -3.88 1.81
CA MET A 94 3.19 -4.96 2.65
C MET A 94 1.69 -4.85 2.92
N PHE A 95 1.18 -3.63 3.14
CA PHE A 95 -0.24 -3.41 3.32
C PHE A 95 -1.06 -3.84 2.09
N VAL A 96 -0.67 -3.40 0.91
CA VAL A 96 -1.34 -3.78 -0.35
C VAL A 96 -1.22 -5.27 -0.59
N LEU A 97 -0.04 -5.86 -0.35
CA LEU A 97 0.20 -7.30 -0.51
C LEU A 97 -0.74 -8.12 0.38
N PHE A 98 -0.83 -7.79 1.67
CA PHE A 98 -1.69 -8.53 2.60
C PHE A 98 -3.18 -8.32 2.30
N CYS A 99 -3.60 -7.10 1.92
CA CYS A 99 -4.97 -6.85 1.47
C CYS A 99 -5.34 -7.73 0.27
N ASN A 100 -4.43 -7.88 -0.70
CA ASN A 100 -4.66 -8.75 -1.86
C ASN A 100 -4.64 -10.24 -1.48
N MET A 101 -3.72 -10.66 -0.61
CA MET A 101 -3.68 -12.05 -0.13
C MET A 101 -4.96 -12.45 0.59
N PHE A 102 -5.48 -11.60 1.46
CA PHE A 102 -6.77 -11.86 2.11
C PHE A 102 -7.92 -11.87 1.12
N GLY A 103 -7.89 -11.00 0.10
CA GLY A 103 -8.89 -10.99 -0.96
C GLY A 103 -8.92 -12.24 -1.84
N MET A 104 -7.85 -13.04 -1.83
CA MET A 104 -7.81 -14.33 -2.55
C MET A 104 -8.52 -15.47 -1.79
N ILE A 105 -8.83 -15.28 -0.52
CA ILE A 105 -9.56 -16.27 0.27
C ILE A 105 -11.03 -16.27 -0.18
N PRO A 106 -11.62 -17.43 -0.54
CA PRO A 106 -13.03 -17.50 -0.94
C PRO A 106 -13.93 -16.91 0.15
N TYR A 107 -14.89 -16.09 -0.25
CA TYR A 107 -15.83 -15.37 0.62
C TYR A 107 -15.20 -14.28 1.53
N ALA A 108 -13.92 -14.02 1.42
CA ALA A 108 -13.31 -12.88 2.08
C ALA A 108 -13.56 -11.58 1.30
N PHE A 109 -13.60 -10.46 2.02
CA PHE A 109 -13.78 -9.16 1.41
C PHE A 109 -12.46 -8.64 0.82
N THR A 110 -12.48 -8.29 -0.46
CA THR A 110 -11.30 -7.76 -1.15
C THR A 110 -11.26 -6.24 -1.02
N VAL A 111 -10.48 -5.72 -0.10
CA VAL A 111 -10.35 -4.29 0.19
C VAL A 111 -9.91 -3.49 -1.04
N THR A 112 -8.94 -4.02 -1.78
CA THR A 112 -8.33 -3.36 -2.94
C THR A 112 -9.20 -3.37 -4.20
N SER A 113 -10.33 -4.10 -4.21
CA SER A 113 -11.31 -4.04 -5.30
C SER A 113 -12.14 -2.75 -5.29
N HIS A 114 -12.17 -2.04 -4.16
CA HIS A 114 -12.92 -0.81 -4.02
C HIS A 114 -12.10 0.40 -4.49
N ILE A 115 -12.59 1.08 -5.52
CA ILE A 115 -11.94 2.26 -6.12
C ILE A 115 -11.67 3.34 -5.08
N ILE A 116 -12.59 3.57 -4.12
CA ILE A 116 -12.41 4.61 -3.11
C ILE A 116 -11.18 4.34 -2.24
N VAL A 117 -10.94 3.09 -1.85
CA VAL A 117 -9.80 2.71 -1.00
C VAL A 117 -8.49 2.88 -1.75
N THR A 118 -8.42 2.35 -2.97
CA THR A 118 -7.23 2.45 -3.81
C THR A 118 -6.95 3.90 -4.23
N PHE A 119 -7.99 4.70 -4.49
CA PHE A 119 -7.87 6.11 -4.79
C PHE A 119 -7.33 6.92 -3.60
N ILE A 120 -7.86 6.69 -2.39
CA ILE A 120 -7.36 7.36 -1.17
C ILE A 120 -5.90 6.99 -0.93
N LEU A 121 -5.53 5.71 -1.06
CA LEU A 121 -4.16 5.25 -0.90
C LEU A 121 -3.22 5.88 -1.93
N ALA A 122 -3.61 5.88 -3.20
CA ALA A 122 -2.84 6.51 -4.27
C ALA A 122 -2.69 8.02 -4.07
N SER A 123 -3.76 8.71 -3.66
CA SER A 123 -3.74 10.13 -3.36
C SER A 123 -2.80 10.45 -2.19
N PHE A 124 -2.84 9.65 -1.13
CA PHE A 124 -1.93 9.80 0.01
C PHE A 124 -0.46 9.68 -0.41
N ILE A 125 -0.13 8.67 -1.23
CA ILE A 125 1.23 8.48 -1.76
C ILE A 125 1.63 9.65 -2.65
N PHE A 126 0.74 10.06 -3.55
CA PHE A 126 0.99 11.16 -4.49
C PHE A 126 1.26 12.49 -3.76
N ILE A 127 0.42 12.82 -2.78
CA ILE A 127 0.60 14.02 -1.96
C ILE A 127 1.91 13.94 -1.17
N GLY A 128 2.21 12.79 -0.56
CA GLY A 128 3.45 12.57 0.18
C GLY A 128 4.69 12.76 -0.70
N VAL A 129 4.72 12.15 -1.87
CA VAL A 129 5.83 12.29 -2.84
C VAL A 129 5.96 13.73 -3.33
N THR A 130 4.83 14.40 -3.59
CA THR A 130 4.80 15.80 -4.03
C THR A 130 5.38 16.72 -2.95
N ILE A 131 4.96 16.56 -1.69
CA ILE A 131 5.51 17.36 -0.57
C ILE A 131 7.02 17.14 -0.44
N ILE A 132 7.48 15.90 -0.48
CA ILE A 132 8.91 15.58 -0.42
C ILE A 132 9.67 16.20 -1.60
N GLY A 133 9.08 16.15 -2.79
CA GLY A 133 9.62 16.75 -4.01
C GLY A 133 9.81 18.27 -3.87
N PHE A 134 8.79 18.97 -3.38
CA PHE A 134 8.87 20.40 -3.10
C PHE A 134 9.86 20.75 -1.99
N MET A 135 9.93 19.96 -0.93
CA MET A 135 10.89 20.17 0.16
C MET A 135 12.34 20.02 -0.31
N LYS A 136 12.62 19.11 -1.25
CA LYS A 136 13.98 18.85 -1.75
C LYS A 136 14.40 19.75 -2.90
N HIS A 137 13.52 20.07 -3.80
CA HIS A 137 13.83 20.76 -5.06
C HIS A 137 13.17 22.13 -5.21
N GLY A 138 12.33 22.53 -4.22
CA GLY A 138 11.57 23.78 -4.28
C GLY A 138 10.74 23.85 -5.57
N LEU A 139 10.62 25.06 -6.16
CA LEU A 139 9.91 25.26 -7.41
C LEU A 139 10.56 24.53 -8.62
N GLY A 140 11.83 24.10 -8.49
CA GLY A 140 12.50 23.30 -9.50
C GLY A 140 11.88 21.91 -9.69
N TYR A 141 11.10 21.42 -8.71
CA TYR A 141 10.34 20.18 -8.83
C TYR A 141 9.35 20.19 -10.00
N LEU A 142 8.76 21.35 -10.31
CA LEU A 142 7.82 21.49 -11.42
C LEU A 142 8.48 21.28 -12.79
N LYS A 143 9.80 21.48 -12.89
CA LYS A 143 10.54 21.21 -14.15
C LYS A 143 10.56 19.71 -14.51
N LEU A 144 10.34 18.82 -13.55
CA LEU A 144 10.21 17.38 -13.79
C LEU A 144 8.95 17.02 -14.61
N PHE A 145 7.91 17.83 -14.51
CA PHE A 145 6.67 17.66 -15.28
C PHE A 145 6.73 18.28 -16.69
N VAL A 146 7.72 19.13 -16.93
CA VAL A 146 7.94 19.73 -18.25
C VAL A 146 9.17 19.05 -18.86
N PRO A 147 8.98 18.09 -19.79
CA PRO A 147 10.11 17.44 -20.43
C PRO A 147 10.93 18.46 -21.22
N SER A 148 12.16 18.70 -20.77
CA SER A 148 13.14 19.50 -21.50
C SER A 148 13.55 18.73 -22.76
N GLY A 149 13.11 19.17 -23.94
CA GLY A 149 13.55 18.58 -25.20
C GLY A 149 12.48 17.95 -26.07
N VAL A 150 11.21 18.10 -25.77
CA VAL A 150 10.16 17.81 -26.74
C VAL A 150 10.20 18.90 -27.83
N GLN A 151 10.93 18.62 -28.89
CA GLN A 151 10.77 19.38 -30.15
C GLN A 151 9.34 19.10 -30.64
N ILE A 152 8.41 19.97 -30.27
CA ILE A 152 7.09 20.03 -30.86
C ILE A 152 7.29 20.49 -32.30
N GLY A 153 7.20 19.56 -33.23
CA GLY A 153 7.12 19.91 -34.65
C GLY A 153 8.38 19.65 -35.47
N ARG A 154 8.79 18.41 -35.64
CA ARG A 154 9.32 17.92 -36.92
C ARG A 154 8.45 16.75 -37.35
N ALA A 155 7.31 17.09 -37.94
CA ALA A 155 6.69 16.23 -38.92
C ALA A 155 7.72 16.06 -40.04
N HIS A 156 8.21 14.85 -40.24
CA HIS A 156 8.96 14.53 -41.44
C HIS A 156 8.00 14.63 -42.62
N VAL A 157 8.20 15.64 -43.44
CA VAL A 157 7.75 15.69 -44.83
C VAL A 157 8.65 14.76 -45.63
#